data_d711a58f2415d58b2c1e2a0b756cc8b1
#
_entry.id   d711a58f2415d58b2c1e2a0b756cc8b1
#
_cell.length_a   1.000
_cell.length_b   1.000
_cell.length_c   1.000
_cell.angle_alpha   90.00
_cell.angle_beta   90.00
_cell.angle_gamma   90.00
#
_symmetry.space_group_name_H-M   'P 1'
#
loop_
_entity.id
_entity.type
_entity.pdbx_description
1 polymer ?
#
loop_
_entity_poly.entity_id
_entity_poly.type
_entity_poly.pdbx_seq_one_letter_code
_entity_poly.pdbx_strand_id
1 'polypeptide(L)'
;MADPDPSRTCRELLERDGRTYAEEGEVGLRDEPAPLYRLLVLATLASTRIRAEVAAAAARELWAAGFTTPQRMRDSTWQQRVDALGRGGYRRYDESTATALAEGAEVVRDRWDDDVRTVRERCAGSEEVAEEVQAVPRLGPVGAGIFVREVQAMWRDLEPYLDGRAADAAAAAGLSRQPDRLAAHVPDGSFVALAATLARLGPGGVEAR
;
A
#
# COMPACT_ATOMS: atom_id res chain seq x y z
N MET A 1 -15.63 10.44 -32.68
CA MET A 1 -15.03 9.33 -31.94
C MET A 1 -15.87 9.20 -30.70
N ALA A 2 -16.52 8.06 -30.44
CA ALA A 2 -17.32 7.90 -29.24
C ALA A 2 -16.39 7.97 -28.03
N ASP A 3 -16.81 8.71 -27.00
CA ASP A 3 -16.11 8.79 -25.71
C ASP A 3 -16.00 7.35 -25.15
N PRO A 4 -14.85 6.89 -24.69
CA PRO A 4 -14.69 5.52 -24.19
C PRO A 4 -15.64 5.30 -23.01
N ASP A 5 -16.39 4.21 -23.04
CA ASP A 5 -17.27 3.81 -21.94
C ASP A 5 -16.42 3.58 -20.67
N PRO A 6 -16.60 4.38 -19.61
CA PRO A 6 -15.79 4.27 -18.40
C PRO A 6 -15.83 2.87 -17.76
N SER A 7 -16.98 2.21 -17.78
CA SER A 7 -17.14 0.87 -17.23
C SER A 7 -16.36 -0.20 -18.02
N ARG A 8 -16.26 -0.02 -19.33
CA ARG A 8 -15.42 -0.87 -20.18
C ARG A 8 -13.95 -0.65 -19.89
N THR A 9 -13.50 0.61 -19.80
CA THR A 9 -12.11 0.95 -19.46
C THR A 9 -11.70 0.39 -18.10
N CYS A 10 -12.56 0.49 -17.08
CA CYS A 10 -12.30 -0.10 -15.76
C CYS A 10 -12.11 -1.63 -15.83
N ARG A 11 -12.96 -2.34 -16.58
CA ARG A 11 -12.83 -3.80 -16.75
C ARG A 11 -11.51 -4.18 -17.44
N GLU A 12 -11.17 -3.49 -18.55
CA GLU A 12 -9.92 -3.73 -19.28
C GLU A 12 -8.68 -3.51 -18.39
N LEU A 13 -8.69 -2.49 -17.53
CA LEU A 13 -7.61 -2.24 -16.57
C LEU A 13 -7.51 -3.36 -15.52
N LEU A 14 -8.63 -3.81 -14.99
CA LEU A 14 -8.69 -4.92 -14.04
C LEU A 14 -8.21 -6.25 -14.65
N GLU A 15 -8.60 -6.55 -15.89
CA GLU A 15 -8.13 -7.73 -16.63
C GLU A 15 -6.62 -7.69 -16.89
N ARG A 16 -6.07 -6.50 -17.10
CA ARG A 16 -4.63 -6.30 -17.34
C ARG A 16 -3.79 -6.60 -16.11
N ASP A 17 -4.22 -6.17 -14.92
CA ASP A 17 -3.48 -6.37 -13.66
C ASP A 17 -4.36 -6.09 -12.44
N GLY A 18 -5.39 -6.84 -12.22
CA GLY A 18 -6.36 -6.63 -11.12
C GLY A 18 -5.88 -7.04 -9.73
N ARG A 19 -4.56 -7.02 -9.43
CA ARG A 19 -4.00 -7.39 -8.13
C ARG A 19 -3.71 -6.17 -7.26
N THR A 20 -3.96 -6.31 -5.96
CA THR A 20 -3.58 -5.34 -4.95
C THR A 20 -2.10 -5.48 -4.58
N TYR A 21 -1.51 -4.46 -3.96
CA TYR A 21 -0.15 -4.56 -3.41
C TYR A 21 -0.10 -5.54 -2.23
N ALA A 22 -1.17 -5.61 -1.44
CA ALA A 22 -1.30 -6.54 -0.34
C ALA A 22 -1.27 -8.01 -0.81
N GLU A 23 -1.94 -8.33 -1.93
CA GLU A 23 -1.90 -9.65 -2.56
C GLU A 23 -0.50 -9.97 -3.09
N GLU A 24 0.13 -9.04 -3.80
CA GLU A 24 1.48 -9.22 -4.34
C GLU A 24 2.54 -9.41 -3.26
N GLY A 25 2.42 -8.68 -2.15
CA GLY A 25 3.28 -8.80 -0.97
C GLY A 25 2.93 -9.96 -0.04
N GLU A 26 1.93 -10.78 -0.37
CA GLU A 26 1.44 -11.89 0.47
C GLU A 26 1.13 -11.46 1.91
N VAL A 27 0.54 -10.27 2.05
CA VAL A 27 0.19 -9.71 3.37
C VAL A 27 -0.87 -10.55 4.06
N GLY A 28 -1.76 -11.21 3.31
CA GLY A 28 -2.91 -11.94 3.86
C GLY A 28 -3.83 -11.00 4.63
N LEU A 29 -4.19 -9.87 3.99
CA LEU A 29 -4.85 -8.73 4.62
C LEU A 29 -6.16 -9.15 5.30
N ARG A 30 -6.26 -8.85 6.58
CA ARG A 30 -7.43 -9.01 7.46
C ARG A 30 -7.39 -7.92 8.51
N ASP A 31 -8.53 -7.60 9.11
CA ASP A 31 -8.61 -6.61 10.20
C ASP A 31 -8.09 -7.21 11.53
N GLU A 32 -6.81 -7.55 11.53
CA GLU A 32 -6.05 -8.12 12.63
C GLU A 32 -4.71 -7.39 12.78
N PRO A 33 -4.12 -7.31 13.99
CA PRO A 33 -2.88 -6.56 14.24
C PRO A 33 -1.72 -6.93 13.32
N ALA A 34 -1.44 -8.23 13.14
CA ALA A 34 -0.30 -8.69 12.36
C ALA A 34 -0.45 -8.45 10.84
N PRO A 35 -1.59 -8.74 10.17
CA PRO A 35 -1.80 -8.36 8.77
C PRO A 35 -1.71 -6.87 8.52
N LEU A 36 -2.31 -6.04 9.37
CA LEU A 36 -2.27 -4.58 9.22
C LEU A 36 -0.85 -4.02 9.44
N TYR A 37 -0.09 -4.57 10.38
CA TYR A 37 1.32 -4.23 10.52
C TYR A 37 2.14 -4.61 9.27
N ARG A 38 1.91 -5.79 8.70
CA ARG A 38 2.56 -6.19 7.43
C ARG A 38 2.21 -5.24 6.29
N LEU A 39 0.96 -4.78 6.21
CA LEU A 39 0.57 -3.77 5.22
C LEU A 39 1.34 -2.45 5.43
N LEU A 40 1.48 -1.99 6.67
CA LEU A 40 2.24 -0.79 7.01
C LEU A 40 3.71 -0.90 6.58
N VAL A 41 4.34 -2.05 6.83
CA VAL A 41 5.71 -2.35 6.37
C VAL A 41 5.80 -2.37 4.85
N LEU A 42 4.88 -3.04 4.16
CA LEU A 42 4.83 -3.06 2.68
C LEU A 42 4.69 -1.65 2.10
N ALA A 43 3.82 -0.82 2.67
CA ALA A 43 3.64 0.57 2.26
C ALA A 43 4.93 1.39 2.45
N THR A 44 5.67 1.16 3.55
CA THR A 44 6.98 1.78 3.80
C THR A 44 7.99 1.38 2.73
N LEU A 45 8.07 0.10 2.37
CA LEU A 45 8.96 -0.39 1.30
C LEU A 45 8.61 0.19 -0.06
N ALA A 46 7.32 0.25 -0.39
CA ALA A 46 6.82 0.74 -1.67
C ALA A 46 6.85 2.27 -1.80
N SER A 47 7.04 3.01 -0.70
CA SER A 47 7.12 4.48 -0.70
C SER A 47 8.40 5.05 -1.31
N THR A 48 9.41 4.23 -1.52
CA THR A 48 10.70 4.63 -2.09
C THR A 48 10.72 4.50 -3.62
N ARG A 49 11.74 5.06 -4.28
CA ARG A 49 11.92 4.94 -5.74
C ARG A 49 12.42 3.53 -6.15
N ILE A 50 11.64 2.53 -5.79
CA ILE A 50 11.86 1.11 -6.10
C ILE A 50 10.62 0.58 -6.81
N ARG A 51 10.80 -0.38 -7.72
CA ARG A 51 9.68 -1.03 -8.40
C ARG A 51 8.81 -1.78 -7.41
N ALA A 52 7.50 -1.79 -7.62
CA ALA A 52 6.52 -2.44 -6.74
C ALA A 52 6.85 -3.92 -6.50
N GLU A 53 7.28 -4.63 -7.55
CA GLU A 53 7.63 -6.06 -7.48
C GLU A 53 8.82 -6.31 -6.53
N VAL A 54 9.79 -5.38 -6.49
CA VAL A 54 10.94 -5.47 -5.56
C VAL A 54 10.50 -5.19 -4.13
N ALA A 55 9.63 -4.21 -3.91
CA ALA A 55 9.07 -3.95 -2.59
C ALA A 55 8.26 -5.15 -2.07
N ALA A 56 7.43 -5.76 -2.92
CA ALA A 56 6.66 -6.95 -2.60
C ALA A 56 7.56 -8.17 -2.31
N ALA A 57 8.61 -8.39 -3.12
CA ALA A 57 9.58 -9.46 -2.90
C ALA A 57 10.32 -9.28 -1.57
N ALA A 58 10.76 -8.07 -1.24
CA ALA A 58 11.42 -7.77 0.03
C ALA A 58 10.48 -7.98 1.23
N ALA A 59 9.20 -7.61 1.09
CA ALA A 59 8.18 -7.86 2.10
C ALA A 59 8.05 -9.37 2.38
N ARG A 60 7.91 -10.21 1.35
CA ARG A 60 7.83 -11.66 1.50
C ARG A 60 9.07 -12.25 2.21
N GLU A 61 10.27 -11.75 1.91
CA GLU A 61 11.49 -12.18 2.60
C GLU A 61 11.52 -11.78 4.09
N LEU A 62 10.95 -10.61 4.44
CA LEU A 62 10.76 -10.23 5.84
C LEU A 62 9.78 -11.18 6.55
N TRP A 63 8.66 -11.57 5.87
CA TRP A 63 7.72 -12.54 6.43
C TRP A 63 8.34 -13.93 6.59
N ALA A 64 9.10 -14.39 5.62
CA ALA A 64 9.83 -15.65 5.67
C ALA A 64 10.87 -15.67 6.81
N ALA A 65 11.49 -14.52 7.12
CA ALA A 65 12.38 -14.35 8.26
C ALA A 65 11.63 -14.24 9.61
N GLY A 66 10.29 -14.21 9.61
CA GLY A 66 9.46 -14.16 10.81
C GLY A 66 9.15 -12.74 11.31
N PHE A 67 9.52 -11.67 10.60
CA PHE A 67 9.31 -10.28 11.02
C PHE A 67 7.88 -9.79 10.70
N THR A 68 6.89 -10.50 11.21
CA THR A 68 5.47 -10.34 10.88
C THR A 68 4.67 -9.50 11.86
N THR A 69 5.26 -9.10 12.98
CA THR A 69 4.63 -8.27 14.02
C THR A 69 5.60 -7.17 14.47
N PRO A 70 5.10 -6.06 15.07
CA PRO A 70 5.97 -5.02 15.61
C PRO A 70 7.01 -5.57 16.58
N GLN A 71 6.61 -6.43 17.52
CA GLN A 71 7.53 -7.03 18.48
C GLN A 71 8.63 -7.84 17.78
N ARG A 72 8.29 -8.74 16.85
CA ARG A 72 9.29 -9.54 16.12
C ARG A 72 10.24 -8.68 15.28
N MET A 73 9.76 -7.55 14.77
CA MET A 73 10.61 -6.61 14.05
C MET A 73 11.61 -5.94 15.00
N ARG A 74 11.19 -5.52 16.19
CA ARG A 74 12.07 -4.95 17.23
C ARG A 74 13.10 -5.96 17.73
N ASP A 75 12.69 -7.20 17.93
CA ASP A 75 13.55 -8.29 18.43
C ASP A 75 14.59 -8.75 17.38
N SER A 76 14.40 -8.40 16.10
CA SER A 76 15.36 -8.73 15.04
C SER A 76 16.60 -7.85 15.10
N THR A 77 17.75 -8.39 14.68
CA THR A 77 18.97 -7.58 14.53
C THR A 77 18.91 -6.74 13.25
N TRP A 78 19.66 -5.64 13.23
CA TRP A 78 19.81 -4.82 12.03
C TRP A 78 20.29 -5.66 10.82
N GLN A 79 21.29 -6.54 11.03
CA GLN A 79 21.82 -7.39 9.98
C GLN A 79 20.78 -8.38 9.42
N GLN A 80 19.96 -8.97 10.28
CA GLN A 80 18.88 -9.86 9.84
C GLN A 80 17.88 -9.16 8.92
N ARG A 81 17.54 -7.89 9.22
CA ARG A 81 16.65 -7.07 8.37
C ARG A 81 17.31 -6.73 7.04
N VAL A 82 18.59 -6.31 7.05
CA VAL A 82 19.36 -6.03 5.82
C VAL A 82 19.42 -7.27 4.93
N ASP A 83 19.73 -8.43 5.51
CA ASP A 83 19.85 -9.69 4.77
C ASP A 83 18.50 -10.10 4.13
N ALA A 84 17.38 -9.93 4.86
CA ALA A 84 16.05 -10.19 4.34
C ALA A 84 15.70 -9.24 3.18
N LEU A 85 15.91 -7.94 3.34
CA LEU A 85 15.71 -6.95 2.28
C LEU A 85 16.56 -7.26 1.05
N GLY A 86 17.84 -7.62 1.27
CA GLY A 86 18.78 -7.97 0.22
C GLY A 86 18.37 -9.20 -0.60
N ARG A 87 17.82 -10.26 0.04
CA ARG A 87 17.27 -11.45 -0.66
C ARG A 87 16.09 -11.08 -1.57
N GLY A 88 15.24 -10.13 -1.17
CA GLY A 88 14.17 -9.60 -2.00
C GLY A 88 14.61 -8.63 -3.10
N GLY A 89 15.94 -8.41 -3.24
CA GLY A 89 16.49 -7.48 -4.23
C GLY A 89 16.44 -6.00 -3.84
N TYR A 90 16.07 -5.68 -2.61
CA TYR A 90 15.94 -4.32 -2.09
C TYR A 90 17.29 -3.78 -1.61
N ARG A 91 18.26 -3.63 -2.54
CA ARG A 91 19.67 -3.35 -2.21
C ARG A 91 20.03 -1.87 -2.12
N ARG A 92 19.29 -1.00 -2.80
CA ARG A 92 19.67 0.43 -2.90
C ARG A 92 19.50 1.20 -1.58
N TYR A 93 18.55 0.76 -0.74
CA TYR A 93 18.16 1.46 0.48
C TYR A 93 18.04 0.49 1.68
N ASP A 94 18.57 -0.73 1.57
CA ASP A 94 18.41 -1.80 2.56
C ASP A 94 18.85 -1.39 3.97
N GLU A 95 20.05 -0.85 4.12
CA GLU A 95 20.60 -0.41 5.41
C GLU A 95 19.72 0.63 6.10
N SER A 96 19.38 1.71 5.38
CA SER A 96 18.56 2.79 5.93
C SER A 96 17.11 2.36 6.15
N THR A 97 16.61 1.43 5.34
CA THR A 97 15.28 0.86 5.51
C THR A 97 15.25 -0.13 6.67
N ALA A 98 16.30 -0.95 6.86
CA ALA A 98 16.42 -1.83 8.02
C ALA A 98 16.37 -1.06 9.35
N THR A 99 17.00 0.11 9.41
CA THR A 99 16.91 1.01 10.56
C THR A 99 15.49 1.55 10.73
N ALA A 100 14.90 2.09 9.67
CA ALA A 100 13.56 2.67 9.72
C ALA A 100 12.46 1.65 10.08
N LEU A 101 12.61 0.38 9.68
CA LEU A 101 11.66 -0.68 10.05
C LEU A 101 11.67 -0.96 11.57
N ALA A 102 12.85 -0.93 12.21
CA ALA A 102 12.92 -1.08 13.67
C ALA A 102 12.32 0.14 14.38
N GLU A 103 12.72 1.36 13.97
CA GLU A 103 12.18 2.60 14.51
C GLU A 103 10.65 2.69 14.30
N GLY A 104 10.16 2.26 13.14
CA GLY A 104 8.73 2.20 12.85
C GLY A 104 7.98 1.22 13.77
N ALA A 105 8.60 0.09 14.10
CA ALA A 105 8.02 -0.85 15.05
C ALA A 105 7.97 -0.28 16.48
N GLU A 106 8.92 0.58 16.86
CA GLU A 106 8.87 1.32 18.14
C GLU A 106 7.70 2.34 18.10
N VAL A 107 7.52 3.07 17.02
CA VAL A 107 6.38 3.99 16.85
C VAL A 107 5.06 3.25 17.01
N VAL A 108 4.90 2.06 16.39
CA VAL A 108 3.67 1.25 16.50
C VAL A 108 3.41 0.85 17.95
N ARG A 109 4.45 0.48 18.71
CA ARG A 109 4.32 0.20 20.15
C ARG A 109 3.89 1.45 20.91
N ASP A 110 4.64 2.53 20.78
CA ASP A 110 4.53 3.70 21.64
C ASP A 110 3.27 4.53 21.36
N ARG A 111 2.81 4.57 20.11
CA ARG A 111 1.63 5.34 19.71
C ARG A 111 0.35 4.50 19.65
N TRP A 112 0.44 3.22 19.27
CA TRP A 112 -0.72 2.40 18.92
C TRP A 112 -0.77 1.06 19.67
N ASP A 113 0.03 0.91 20.75
CA ASP A 113 0.04 -0.27 21.64
C ASP A 113 0.19 -1.61 20.88
N ASP A 114 1.13 -1.64 19.94
CA ASP A 114 1.40 -2.76 19.01
C ASP A 114 0.21 -3.14 18.08
N ASP A 115 -0.83 -2.29 18.01
CA ASP A 115 -2.03 -2.55 17.20
C ASP A 115 -2.37 -1.39 16.26
N VAL A 116 -2.14 -1.60 14.96
CA VAL A 116 -2.42 -0.59 13.92
C VAL A 116 -3.92 -0.24 13.81
N ARG A 117 -4.85 -1.07 14.32
CA ARG A 117 -6.29 -0.76 14.34
C ARG A 117 -6.59 0.50 15.17
N THR A 118 -5.77 0.78 16.17
CA THR A 118 -5.86 2.01 16.97
C THR A 118 -5.83 3.28 16.12
N VAL A 119 -5.15 3.24 14.96
CA VAL A 119 -5.18 4.35 13.99
C VAL A 119 -6.60 4.60 13.52
N ARG A 120 -7.34 3.54 13.15
CA ARG A 120 -8.71 3.67 12.66
C ARG A 120 -9.66 4.21 13.74
N GLU A 121 -9.45 3.82 15.00
CA GLU A 121 -10.28 4.27 16.13
C GLU A 121 -10.09 5.77 16.43
N ARG A 122 -8.94 6.34 16.08
CA ARG A 122 -8.57 7.73 16.35
C ARG A 122 -8.86 8.69 15.21
N CYS A 123 -9.08 8.18 14.00
CA CYS A 123 -9.19 8.98 12.77
C CYS A 123 -10.61 8.96 12.22
N ALA A 124 -11.13 10.11 11.82
CA ALA A 124 -12.47 10.24 11.28
C ALA A 124 -12.57 9.81 9.80
N GLY A 125 -11.46 9.81 9.05
CA GLY A 125 -11.48 9.49 7.62
C GLY A 125 -10.10 9.21 7.04
N SER A 126 -10.06 9.01 5.73
CA SER A 126 -8.86 8.62 4.99
C SER A 126 -7.71 9.62 5.09
N GLU A 127 -7.99 10.92 5.15
CA GLU A 127 -6.97 11.97 5.26
C GLU A 127 -6.28 11.90 6.63
N GLU A 128 -7.05 11.78 7.71
CA GLU A 128 -6.50 11.67 9.06
C GLU A 128 -5.72 10.36 9.25
N VAL A 129 -6.20 9.25 8.68
CA VAL A 129 -5.44 7.99 8.66
C VAL A 129 -4.11 8.17 7.92
N ALA A 130 -4.12 8.84 6.76
CA ALA A 130 -2.90 9.12 6.00
C ALA A 130 -1.92 10.02 6.77
N GLU A 131 -2.40 10.98 7.53
CA GLU A 131 -1.58 11.84 8.39
C GLU A 131 -1.00 11.06 9.58
N GLU A 132 -1.83 10.28 10.28
CA GLU A 132 -1.41 9.55 11.48
C GLU A 132 -0.34 8.49 11.18
N VAL A 133 -0.47 7.74 10.08
CA VAL A 133 0.52 6.71 9.73
C VAL A 133 1.88 7.29 9.32
N GLN A 134 1.96 8.55 8.94
CA GLN A 134 3.22 9.25 8.65
C GLN A 134 4.11 9.45 9.89
N ALA A 135 3.61 9.15 11.09
CA ALA A 135 4.47 9.04 12.27
C ALA A 135 5.55 7.94 12.12
N VAL A 136 5.30 6.94 11.26
CA VAL A 136 6.27 5.88 10.97
C VAL A 136 7.41 6.44 10.11
N PRO A 137 8.68 6.26 10.52
CA PRO A 137 9.84 6.73 9.78
C PRO A 137 9.84 6.25 8.32
N ARG A 138 10.10 7.18 7.40
CA ARG A 138 10.10 6.97 5.94
C ARG A 138 8.74 6.65 5.30
N LEU A 139 7.67 6.60 6.05
CA LEU A 139 6.32 6.52 5.52
C LEU A 139 5.80 7.94 5.25
N GLY A 140 6.31 8.58 4.22
CA GLY A 140 5.82 9.91 3.80
C GLY A 140 4.46 9.83 3.08
N PRO A 141 3.98 10.96 2.51
CA PRO A 141 2.64 11.03 1.88
C PRO A 141 2.36 9.95 0.84
N VAL A 142 3.37 9.53 0.06
CA VAL A 142 3.23 8.46 -0.93
C VAL A 142 2.96 7.11 -0.25
N GLY A 143 3.73 6.77 0.78
CA GLY A 143 3.53 5.51 1.52
C GLY A 143 2.22 5.50 2.29
N ALA A 144 1.83 6.63 2.89
CA ALA A 144 0.55 6.79 3.55
C ALA A 144 -0.62 6.59 2.57
N GLY A 145 -0.53 7.17 1.38
CA GLY A 145 -1.51 6.93 0.31
C GLY A 145 -1.60 5.47 -0.11
N ILE A 146 -0.47 4.76 -0.21
CA ILE A 146 -0.46 3.31 -0.47
C ILE A 146 -1.17 2.56 0.66
N PHE A 147 -0.86 2.87 1.93
CA PHE A 147 -1.49 2.23 3.08
C PHE A 147 -3.02 2.41 3.06
N VAL A 148 -3.51 3.65 2.91
CA VAL A 148 -4.96 3.95 2.89
C VAL A 148 -5.64 3.26 1.71
N ARG A 149 -5.04 3.30 0.51
CA ARG A 149 -5.56 2.63 -0.68
C ARG A 149 -5.78 1.13 -0.48
N GLU A 150 -4.86 0.45 0.21
CA GLU A 150 -4.96 -0.98 0.42
C GLU A 150 -5.87 -1.33 1.61
N VAL A 151 -5.78 -0.57 2.72
CA VAL A 151 -6.52 -0.86 3.95
C VAL A 151 -8.02 -0.63 3.83
N GLN A 152 -8.47 0.24 2.90
CA GLN A 152 -9.89 0.43 2.64
C GLN A 152 -10.63 -0.87 2.26
N ALA A 153 -9.92 -1.92 1.81
CA ALA A 153 -10.49 -3.25 1.64
C ALA A 153 -11.05 -3.83 2.95
N MET A 154 -10.48 -3.45 4.08
CA MET A 154 -10.90 -3.87 5.43
C MET A 154 -11.71 -2.77 6.14
N TRP A 155 -11.23 -1.55 6.07
CA TRP A 155 -11.88 -0.36 6.67
C TRP A 155 -12.80 0.29 5.63
N ARG A 156 -13.96 -0.34 5.42
CA ARG A 156 -14.91 -0.01 4.34
C ARG A 156 -15.47 1.39 4.37
N ASP A 157 -15.47 2.03 5.51
CA ASP A 157 -15.88 3.40 5.69
C ASP A 157 -14.86 4.43 5.15
N LEU A 158 -13.65 3.98 4.77
CA LEU A 158 -12.68 4.78 4.02
C LEU A 158 -12.87 4.66 2.49
N GLU A 159 -13.66 3.70 2.00
CA GLU A 159 -13.92 3.50 0.57
C GLU A 159 -15.00 4.48 0.07
N PRO A 160 -14.84 5.10 -1.12
CA PRO A 160 -13.72 4.89 -2.03
C PRO A 160 -12.58 5.91 -1.81
N TYR A 161 -11.34 5.44 -1.84
CA TYR A 161 -10.13 6.27 -1.75
C TYR A 161 -9.18 6.04 -2.94
N LEU A 162 -8.66 7.13 -3.51
CA LEU A 162 -7.60 7.13 -4.52
C LEU A 162 -6.44 7.99 -4.03
N ASP A 163 -5.23 7.44 -4.01
CA ASP A 163 -4.02 8.25 -3.87
C ASP A 163 -3.77 9.10 -5.15
N GLY A 164 -2.94 10.13 -5.01
CA GLY A 164 -2.68 11.07 -6.10
C GLY A 164 -2.18 10.40 -7.39
N ARG A 165 -1.35 9.33 -7.28
CA ARG A 165 -0.83 8.60 -8.44
C ARG A 165 -1.91 7.80 -9.17
N ALA A 166 -2.80 7.17 -8.42
CA ALA A 166 -3.96 6.46 -8.99
C ALA A 166 -4.94 7.44 -9.66
N ALA A 167 -5.19 8.60 -9.03
CA ALA A 167 -6.05 9.64 -9.59
C ALA A 167 -5.47 10.24 -10.88
N ASP A 168 -4.15 10.46 -10.95
CA ASP A 168 -3.48 10.93 -12.17
C ASP A 168 -3.56 9.89 -13.30
N ALA A 169 -3.37 8.62 -12.96
CA ALA A 169 -3.52 7.52 -13.93
C ALA A 169 -4.98 7.36 -14.40
N ALA A 170 -5.97 7.53 -13.52
CA ALA A 170 -7.39 7.53 -13.90
C ALA A 170 -7.66 8.62 -14.93
N ALA A 171 -7.20 9.86 -14.70
CA ALA A 171 -7.36 10.97 -15.64
C ALA A 171 -6.70 10.68 -17.00
N ALA A 172 -5.50 10.11 -17.02
CA ALA A 172 -4.80 9.74 -18.24
C ALA A 172 -5.53 8.61 -19.01
N ALA A 173 -6.29 7.76 -18.32
CA ALA A 173 -7.16 6.74 -18.91
C ALA A 173 -8.53 7.28 -19.36
N GLY A 174 -8.79 8.58 -19.26
CA GLY A 174 -10.10 9.18 -19.54
C GLY A 174 -11.16 8.91 -18.48
N LEU A 175 -10.75 8.50 -17.27
CA LEU A 175 -11.61 8.21 -16.13
C LEU A 175 -11.66 9.40 -15.15
N SER A 176 -12.64 9.38 -14.24
CA SER A 176 -12.76 10.41 -13.19
C SER A 176 -11.61 10.32 -12.17
N ARG A 177 -11.05 11.47 -11.79
CA ARG A 177 -10.15 11.61 -10.64
C ARG A 177 -10.88 11.52 -9.28
N GLN A 178 -12.19 11.72 -9.29
CA GLN A 178 -13.01 11.70 -8.08
C GLN A 178 -13.37 10.24 -7.75
N PRO A 179 -13.01 9.74 -6.53
CA PRO A 179 -13.20 8.34 -6.18
C PRO A 179 -14.66 7.89 -6.30
N ASP A 180 -15.61 8.66 -5.79
CA ASP A 180 -17.04 8.34 -5.84
C ASP A 180 -17.57 8.18 -7.27
N ARG A 181 -17.16 9.10 -8.18
CA ARG A 181 -17.54 9.01 -9.58
C ARG A 181 -16.92 7.81 -10.29
N LEU A 182 -15.67 7.49 -9.94
CA LEU A 182 -15.01 6.32 -10.50
C LEU A 182 -15.65 5.04 -10.00
N ALA A 183 -15.98 4.95 -8.71
CA ALA A 183 -16.58 3.77 -8.09
C ALA A 183 -17.90 3.35 -8.77
N ALA A 184 -18.68 4.31 -9.27
CA ALA A 184 -19.92 4.02 -10.00
C ALA A 184 -19.72 3.21 -11.30
N HIS A 185 -18.50 3.10 -11.81
CA HIS A 185 -18.16 2.38 -13.05
C HIS A 185 -17.37 1.09 -12.80
N VAL A 186 -17.12 0.75 -11.54
CA VAL A 186 -16.29 -0.40 -11.14
C VAL A 186 -17.19 -1.54 -10.66
N PRO A 187 -16.92 -2.80 -11.04
CA PRO A 187 -17.64 -3.95 -10.47
C PRO A 187 -17.51 -4.01 -8.96
N ASP A 188 -18.58 -4.42 -8.28
CA ASP A 188 -18.64 -4.52 -6.82
C ASP A 188 -17.41 -5.25 -6.25
N GLY A 189 -16.81 -4.69 -5.20
CA GLY A 189 -15.65 -5.24 -4.52
C GLY A 189 -14.31 -5.12 -5.28
N SER A 190 -14.29 -4.51 -6.48
CA SER A 190 -13.08 -4.41 -7.31
C SER A 190 -12.40 -3.04 -7.25
N PHE A 191 -12.92 -2.09 -6.47
CA PHE A 191 -12.39 -0.72 -6.44
C PHE A 191 -10.92 -0.66 -5.98
N VAL A 192 -10.58 -1.38 -4.92
CA VAL A 192 -9.21 -1.43 -4.38
C VAL A 192 -8.22 -1.98 -5.42
N ALA A 193 -8.61 -3.06 -6.12
CA ALA A 193 -7.81 -3.66 -7.19
C ALA A 193 -7.62 -2.69 -8.36
N LEU A 194 -8.66 -1.95 -8.76
CA LEU A 194 -8.55 -0.91 -9.79
C LEU A 194 -7.63 0.22 -9.34
N ALA A 195 -7.78 0.72 -8.12
CA ALA A 195 -6.94 1.78 -7.57
C ALA A 195 -5.45 1.35 -7.52
N ALA A 196 -5.17 0.10 -7.12
CA ALA A 196 -3.82 -0.47 -7.12
C ALA A 196 -3.26 -0.61 -8.54
N THR A 197 -4.06 -1.07 -9.50
CA THR A 197 -3.70 -1.16 -10.92
C THR A 197 -3.35 0.20 -11.50
N LEU A 198 -4.19 1.21 -11.28
CA LEU A 198 -3.94 2.58 -11.73
C LEU A 198 -2.64 3.14 -11.14
N ALA A 199 -2.43 2.99 -9.84
CA ALA A 199 -1.21 3.45 -9.17
C ALA A 199 0.06 2.75 -9.71
N ARG A 200 -0.02 1.44 -10.01
CA ARG A 200 1.10 0.66 -10.55
C ARG A 200 1.45 1.10 -11.96
N LEU A 201 0.48 1.21 -12.83
CA LEU A 201 0.68 1.66 -14.21
C LEU A 201 1.14 3.14 -14.25
N GLY A 202 0.55 3.98 -13.42
CA GLY A 202 0.76 5.42 -13.49
C GLY A 202 0.24 6.03 -14.81
N PRO A 203 0.30 7.36 -14.98
CA PRO A 203 -0.23 8.02 -16.18
C PRO A 203 0.34 7.48 -17.49
N GLY A 204 1.67 7.33 -17.59
CA GLY A 204 2.31 6.85 -18.83
C GLY A 204 2.02 5.39 -19.18
N GLY A 205 1.69 4.56 -18.20
CA GLY A 205 1.39 3.14 -18.44
C GLY A 205 -0.05 2.87 -18.88
N VAL A 206 -0.99 3.78 -18.59
CA VAL A 206 -2.38 3.66 -19.03
C VAL A 206 -2.61 4.22 -20.45
N GLU A 207 -1.76 5.15 -20.91
CA GLU A 207 -1.79 5.73 -22.27
C GLU A 207 -1.16 4.81 -23.33
N ALA A 208 -0.31 3.86 -22.92
CA ALA A 208 0.38 2.94 -23.84
C ALA A 208 -0.59 1.85 -24.35
N ARG A 209 -1.41 2.20 -25.34
CA ARG A 209 -2.24 1.30 -26.15
C ARG A 209 -1.78 1.29 -27.60
#